data_eb40667c03bcb81bdd6418aa30aeea22
#
_entry.id   eb40667c03bcb81bdd6418aa30aeea22
#
_cell.length_a   1.000
_cell.length_b   1.000
_cell.length_c   1.000
_cell.angle_alpha   90.00
_cell.angle_beta   90.00
_cell.angle_gamma   90.00
#
_symmetry.space_group_name_H-M   'P 1'
#
loop_
_entity.id
_entity.type
_entity.pdbx_description
1 polymer ?
#
loop_
_entity_poly.entity_id
_entity_poly.type
_entity_poly.pdbx_seq_one_letter_code
_entity_poly.pdbx_strand_id
1 'polypeptide(L)'
;MNKLIPVIMITLLLSACNDVKPTKAKVTQSMKAAEAAESITFTENAEIENIKARLQLTSDPGLTGFVLLMNEAGQPIMYTSVRGKITSGGKRLTKQYKLVKVYQGRIKTPAPSDEGTWGSSNPYVYFWTTTGQYIQWNGKYLYSDKPFRTNVAPLVINIK
;
A
#
# COMPACT_ATOMS: atom_id res chain seq x y z
N MET A 1 37.35 36.83 67.28
CA MET A 1 36.05 36.59 66.67
C MET A 1 36.32 35.95 65.29
N ASN A 2 36.36 34.65 65.26
CA ASN A 2 36.71 33.85 64.07
C ASN A 2 35.45 33.48 63.32
N LYS A 3 35.30 33.97 62.09
CA LYS A 3 34.24 33.56 61.18
C LYS A 3 34.75 32.42 60.28
N LEU A 4 34.31 31.20 60.56
CA LEU A 4 34.48 30.03 59.71
C LEU A 4 33.52 30.14 58.52
N ILE A 5 34.07 30.14 57.32
CA ILE A 5 33.33 30.02 56.06
C ILE A 5 33.21 28.54 55.73
N PRO A 6 32.03 27.94 55.54
CA PRO A 6 31.91 26.58 55.07
C PRO A 6 32.14 26.52 53.56
N VAL A 7 33.13 25.76 53.16
CA VAL A 7 33.36 25.40 51.75
C VAL A 7 32.27 24.39 51.32
N ILE A 8 31.37 24.85 50.48
CA ILE A 8 30.39 23.97 49.85
C ILE A 8 31.09 23.20 48.71
N MET A 9 31.28 21.96 48.94
CA MET A 9 31.80 21.01 47.95
C MET A 9 30.66 20.62 46.99
N ILE A 10 30.63 21.26 45.82
CA ILE A 10 29.71 20.87 44.73
C ILE A 10 30.25 19.62 44.06
N THR A 11 29.69 18.46 44.40
CA THR A 11 29.91 17.21 43.69
C THR A 11 29.10 17.23 42.42
N LEU A 12 29.78 17.42 41.28
CA LEU A 12 29.21 17.17 39.95
C LEU A 12 28.91 15.68 39.83
N LEU A 13 27.61 15.34 39.84
CA LEU A 13 27.09 14.05 39.39
C LEU A 13 27.17 14.00 37.88
N LEU A 14 28.23 13.46 37.32
CA LEU A 14 28.31 13.03 35.94
C LEU A 14 27.35 11.85 35.77
N SER A 15 26.16 12.11 35.30
CA SER A 15 25.25 11.07 34.81
C SER A 15 25.88 10.41 33.59
N ALA A 16 26.61 9.31 33.81
CA ALA A 16 27.02 8.43 32.74
C ALA A 16 25.76 7.85 32.09
N CYS A 17 25.45 8.26 30.88
CA CYS A 17 24.53 7.52 29.99
C CYS A 17 25.15 6.15 29.75
N ASN A 18 24.74 5.18 30.55
CA ASN A 18 25.02 3.79 30.26
C ASN A 18 24.20 3.40 29.02
N ASP A 19 24.85 3.35 27.87
CA ASP A 19 24.35 2.62 26.70
C ASP A 19 24.23 1.14 27.09
N VAL A 20 23.07 0.80 27.64
CA VAL A 20 22.72 -0.59 27.95
C VAL A 20 22.52 -1.30 26.63
N LYS A 21 23.60 -1.87 26.10
CA LYS A 21 23.50 -2.82 24.98
C LYS A 21 22.51 -3.91 25.39
N PRO A 22 21.47 -4.17 24.59
CA PRO A 22 20.46 -5.17 24.92
C PRO A 22 21.18 -6.52 25.13
N THR A 23 21.01 -7.12 26.29
CA THR A 23 21.55 -8.41 26.60
C THR A 23 20.96 -9.45 25.65
N LYS A 24 21.78 -10.41 25.18
CA LYS A 24 21.31 -11.48 24.27
C LYS A 24 20.00 -12.14 24.73
N ALA A 25 19.79 -12.28 26.04
CA ALA A 25 18.56 -12.80 26.62
C ALA A 25 17.32 -11.92 26.32
N LYS A 26 17.44 -10.57 26.36
CA LYS A 26 16.33 -9.66 26.02
C LYS A 26 15.99 -9.70 24.53
N VAL A 27 16.99 -9.81 23.65
CA VAL A 27 16.78 -9.95 22.21
C VAL A 27 16.08 -11.27 21.89
N THR A 28 16.53 -12.39 22.50
CA THR A 28 15.89 -13.70 22.31
C THR A 28 14.45 -13.71 22.82
N GLN A 29 14.15 -13.01 23.91
CA GLN A 29 12.80 -12.92 24.46
C GLN A 29 11.88 -12.07 23.59
N SER A 30 12.37 -10.97 23.00
CA SER A 30 11.60 -10.15 22.04
C SER A 30 11.38 -10.88 20.72
N MET A 31 12.35 -11.66 20.24
CA MET A 31 12.18 -12.49 19.04
C MET A 31 11.15 -13.60 19.27
N LYS A 32 11.18 -14.30 20.41
CA LYS A 32 10.16 -15.29 20.76
C LYS A 32 8.77 -14.70 20.91
N ALA A 33 8.65 -13.47 21.44
CA ALA A 33 7.39 -12.77 21.53
C ALA A 33 6.86 -12.34 20.13
N ALA A 34 7.76 -11.94 19.21
CA ALA A 34 7.39 -11.64 17.83
C ALA A 34 6.97 -12.90 17.07
N GLU A 35 7.69 -14.01 17.20
CA GLU A 35 7.32 -15.30 16.63
C GLU A 35 5.98 -15.81 17.18
N ALA A 36 5.72 -15.64 18.49
CA ALA A 36 4.46 -16.00 19.09
C ALA A 36 3.30 -15.11 18.62
N ALA A 37 3.55 -13.83 18.31
CA ALA A 37 2.55 -12.93 17.75
C ALA A 37 2.25 -13.24 16.27
N GLU A 38 3.23 -13.73 15.49
CA GLU A 38 3.01 -14.22 14.13
C GLU A 38 2.26 -15.55 14.08
N SER A 39 2.25 -16.32 15.16
CA SER A 39 1.58 -17.62 15.24
C SER A 39 0.10 -17.56 15.62
N ILE A 40 -0.57 -16.39 15.53
CA ILE A 40 -2.04 -16.35 15.58
C ILE A 40 -2.53 -16.95 14.26
N THR A 41 -2.61 -18.25 14.21
CA THR A 41 -3.27 -19.01 13.15
C THR A 41 -4.78 -18.82 13.32
N PHE A 42 -5.34 -17.86 12.62
CA PHE A 42 -6.79 -17.81 12.40
C PHE A 42 -7.16 -18.99 11.51
N THR A 43 -7.47 -20.12 12.11
CA THR A 43 -7.71 -21.38 11.36
C THR A 43 -8.96 -21.32 10.50
N GLU A 44 -9.93 -20.48 10.83
CA GLU A 44 -11.15 -20.31 10.01
C GLU A 44 -11.76 -18.91 10.28
N ASN A 45 -11.42 -17.96 9.40
CA ASN A 45 -12.03 -16.64 9.44
C ASN A 45 -12.61 -16.33 8.05
N ALA A 46 -13.90 -16.01 8.00
CA ALA A 46 -14.62 -15.67 6.77
C ALA A 46 -13.93 -14.54 5.98
N GLU A 47 -13.26 -13.60 6.65
CA GLU A 47 -12.49 -12.54 6.02
C GLU A 47 -11.27 -13.09 5.29
N ILE A 48 -10.53 -14.02 5.89
CA ILE A 48 -9.37 -14.66 5.23
C ILE A 48 -9.84 -15.45 4.01
N GLU A 49 -10.92 -16.17 4.09
CA GLU A 49 -11.49 -16.91 2.95
C GLU A 49 -11.94 -15.96 1.84
N ASN A 50 -12.57 -14.84 2.17
CA ASN A 50 -12.93 -13.80 1.21
C ASN A 50 -11.68 -13.18 0.53
N ILE A 51 -10.61 -12.94 1.29
CA ILE A 51 -9.35 -12.45 0.74
C ILE A 51 -8.72 -13.48 -0.20
N LYS A 52 -8.67 -14.75 0.18
CA LYS A 52 -8.15 -15.83 -0.66
C LYS A 52 -8.96 -15.95 -1.97
N ALA A 53 -10.28 -16.02 -1.86
CA ALA A 53 -11.18 -16.10 -3.00
C ALA A 53 -10.98 -14.90 -3.96
N ARG A 54 -10.90 -13.70 -3.43
CA ARG A 54 -10.60 -12.50 -4.23
C ARG A 54 -9.25 -12.60 -4.91
N LEU A 55 -8.20 -13.05 -4.21
CA LEU A 55 -6.85 -13.17 -4.79
C LEU A 55 -6.82 -14.21 -5.90
N GLN A 56 -7.47 -15.36 -5.71
CA GLN A 56 -7.60 -16.40 -6.74
C GLN A 56 -8.31 -15.85 -7.97
N LEU A 57 -9.49 -15.24 -7.78
CA LEU A 57 -10.27 -14.65 -8.88
C LEU A 57 -9.47 -13.60 -9.65
N THR A 58 -8.86 -12.65 -8.93
CA THR A 58 -8.15 -11.52 -9.56
C THR A 58 -6.77 -11.88 -10.09
N SER A 59 -6.25 -13.07 -9.82
CA SER A 59 -4.98 -13.57 -10.36
C SER A 59 -5.15 -14.36 -11.65
N ASP A 60 -6.38 -14.69 -12.02
CA ASP A 60 -6.66 -15.39 -13.27
C ASP A 60 -6.48 -14.44 -14.46
N PRO A 61 -5.51 -14.69 -15.36
CA PRO A 61 -5.32 -13.87 -16.55
C PRO A 61 -6.45 -14.03 -17.58
N GLY A 62 -7.24 -15.11 -17.50
CA GLY A 62 -8.41 -15.37 -18.33
C GLY A 62 -9.71 -14.74 -17.81
N LEU A 63 -9.67 -14.10 -16.64
CA LEU A 63 -10.84 -13.47 -16.05
C LEU A 63 -11.45 -12.45 -17.02
N THR A 64 -12.77 -12.56 -17.21
CA THR A 64 -13.58 -11.51 -17.83
C THR A 64 -14.44 -10.86 -16.77
N GLY A 65 -14.26 -9.58 -16.56
CA GLY A 65 -15.08 -8.78 -15.66
C GLY A 65 -15.99 -7.82 -16.41
N PHE A 66 -16.81 -7.11 -15.67
CA PHE A 66 -17.75 -6.11 -16.18
C PHE A 66 -17.58 -4.82 -15.35
N VAL A 67 -17.54 -3.69 -16.04
CA VAL A 67 -17.39 -2.39 -15.40
C VAL A 67 -18.46 -1.45 -15.85
N LEU A 68 -19.02 -0.73 -14.88
CA LEU A 68 -19.89 0.42 -15.09
C LEU A 68 -19.14 1.66 -14.64
N LEU A 69 -18.81 2.55 -15.58
CA LEU A 69 -18.25 3.86 -15.31
C LEU A 69 -19.33 4.86 -15.02
N MET A 70 -19.12 5.70 -14.03
CA MET A 70 -20.10 6.70 -13.58
C MET A 70 -19.45 8.07 -13.48
N ASN A 71 -20.23 9.13 -13.71
CA ASN A 71 -19.80 10.49 -13.42
C ASN A 71 -19.81 10.77 -11.91
N GLU A 72 -19.40 11.97 -11.51
CA GLU A 72 -19.37 12.39 -10.10
C GLU A 72 -20.74 12.33 -9.41
N ALA A 73 -21.82 12.54 -10.16
CA ALA A 73 -23.20 12.44 -9.69
C ALA A 73 -23.69 10.98 -9.56
N GLY A 74 -22.89 9.99 -9.96
CA GLY A 74 -23.26 8.58 -9.92
C GLY A 74 -24.10 8.11 -11.12
N GLN A 75 -24.22 8.92 -12.16
CA GLN A 75 -24.94 8.53 -13.38
C GLN A 75 -24.07 7.63 -14.25
N PRO A 76 -24.61 6.54 -14.81
CA PRO A 76 -23.87 5.66 -15.70
C PRO A 76 -23.43 6.38 -16.98
N ILE A 77 -22.15 6.24 -17.33
CA ILE A 77 -21.57 6.76 -18.58
C ILE A 77 -21.35 5.63 -19.57
N MET A 78 -20.72 4.56 -19.10
CA MET A 78 -20.36 3.44 -19.96
C MET A 78 -20.44 2.12 -19.19
N TYR A 79 -20.97 1.09 -19.84
CA TYR A 79 -20.91 -0.28 -19.37
C TYR A 79 -20.17 -1.15 -20.40
N THR A 80 -19.15 -1.86 -19.95
CA THR A 80 -18.34 -2.68 -20.86
C THR A 80 -17.77 -3.90 -20.15
N SER A 81 -17.36 -4.91 -20.92
CA SER A 81 -16.60 -6.06 -20.44
C SER A 81 -15.10 -5.74 -20.40
N VAL A 82 -14.41 -6.26 -19.39
CA VAL A 82 -13.01 -6.01 -19.09
C VAL A 82 -12.24 -7.33 -19.17
N ARG A 83 -11.08 -7.31 -19.80
CA ARG A 83 -10.14 -8.43 -19.78
C ARG A 83 -9.30 -8.36 -18.51
N GLY A 84 -9.47 -9.32 -17.61
CA GLY A 84 -8.81 -9.36 -16.32
C GLY A 84 -9.46 -8.41 -15.31
N LYS A 85 -8.64 -7.75 -14.53
CA LYS A 85 -9.08 -6.83 -13.47
C LYS A 85 -8.77 -5.36 -13.79
N ILE A 86 -9.46 -4.48 -13.10
CA ILE A 86 -9.13 -3.05 -13.09
C ILE A 86 -7.88 -2.83 -12.26
N THR A 87 -6.90 -2.12 -12.80
CA THR A 87 -5.61 -1.85 -12.16
C THR A 87 -5.51 -0.38 -11.76
N SER A 88 -5.02 -0.12 -10.55
CA SER A 88 -4.71 1.24 -10.12
C SER A 88 -3.44 1.76 -10.80
N GLY A 89 -3.45 3.00 -11.30
CA GLY A 89 -2.29 3.66 -11.88
C GLY A 89 -1.11 3.84 -10.92
N GLY A 90 -1.36 3.79 -9.60
CA GLY A 90 -0.28 3.81 -8.60
C GLY A 90 0.44 2.47 -8.38
N LYS A 91 0.01 1.38 -9.06
CA LYS A 91 0.71 0.08 -8.99
C LYS A 91 1.95 0.10 -9.88
N ARG A 92 3.04 -0.48 -9.36
CA ARG A 92 4.37 -0.46 -10.01
C ARG A 92 4.96 -1.86 -10.03
N LEU A 93 5.74 -2.15 -11.07
CA LEU A 93 6.60 -3.33 -11.16
C LEU A 93 7.94 -3.08 -10.48
N THR A 94 8.44 -1.85 -10.51
CA THR A 94 9.69 -1.44 -9.88
C THR A 94 9.51 -1.08 -8.41
N LYS A 95 10.59 -1.17 -7.63
CA LYS A 95 10.58 -0.74 -6.23
C LYS A 95 10.46 0.78 -6.12
N GLN A 96 9.68 1.26 -5.15
CA GLN A 96 9.52 2.71 -4.90
C GLN A 96 10.81 3.40 -4.41
N TYR A 97 11.74 2.61 -3.87
CA TYR A 97 12.98 3.12 -3.30
C TYR A 97 14.16 2.26 -3.74
N LYS A 98 15.32 2.89 -3.88
CA LYS A 98 16.61 2.25 -4.08
C LYS A 98 17.55 2.55 -2.92
N LEU A 99 18.45 1.62 -2.62
CA LEU A 99 19.52 1.83 -1.64
C LEU A 99 20.73 2.35 -2.38
N VAL A 100 21.19 3.54 -2.03
CA VAL A 100 22.41 4.15 -2.56
C VAL A 100 23.50 4.05 -1.50
N LYS A 101 24.67 3.55 -1.91
CA LYS A 101 25.85 3.47 -1.03
C LYS A 101 26.43 4.89 -0.86
N VAL A 102 26.63 5.29 0.39
CA VAL A 102 27.30 6.53 0.77
C VAL A 102 28.49 6.19 1.65
N TYR A 103 29.36 7.19 1.93
CA TYR A 103 30.61 6.99 2.68
C TYR A 103 30.41 6.25 4.02
N GLN A 104 29.33 6.51 4.73
CA GLN A 104 29.05 5.91 6.06
C GLN A 104 27.91 4.87 6.05
N GLY A 105 27.58 4.26 4.88
CA GLY A 105 26.55 3.24 4.85
C GLY A 105 25.71 3.24 3.58
N ARG A 106 24.38 2.99 3.75
CA ARG A 106 23.40 3.01 2.65
C ARG A 106 22.24 3.90 3.03
N ILE A 107 21.85 4.77 2.12
CA ILE A 107 20.64 5.61 2.27
C ILE A 107 19.54 5.11 1.33
N LYS A 108 18.31 5.24 1.79
CA LYS A 108 17.12 4.93 1.01
C LYS A 108 16.71 6.19 0.24
N THR A 109 16.76 6.13 -1.07
CA THR A 109 16.35 7.22 -1.96
C THR A 109 15.13 6.80 -2.77
N PRO A 110 14.20 7.73 -3.10
CA PRO A 110 13.12 7.44 -4.04
C PRO A 110 13.67 6.90 -5.36
N ALA A 111 12.92 6.05 -6.02
CA ALA A 111 13.17 5.60 -7.38
C ALA A 111 12.14 6.20 -8.33
N PRO A 112 12.49 6.47 -9.60
CA PRO A 112 11.52 6.93 -10.59
C PRO A 112 10.39 5.92 -10.78
N SER A 113 9.27 6.34 -11.37
CA SER A 113 8.16 5.45 -11.73
C SER A 113 8.59 4.43 -12.79
N ASP A 114 7.72 3.47 -13.12
CA ASP A 114 7.97 2.52 -14.21
C ASP A 114 8.13 3.23 -15.57
N GLU A 115 7.59 4.43 -15.69
CA GLU A 115 7.71 5.30 -16.87
C GLU A 115 8.98 6.18 -16.85
N GLY A 116 9.83 6.02 -15.82
CA GLY A 116 11.07 6.79 -15.67
C GLY A 116 10.88 8.21 -15.14
N THR A 117 9.68 8.58 -14.70
CA THR A 117 9.33 9.92 -14.21
C THR A 117 9.33 10.01 -12.68
N TRP A 118 9.40 11.23 -12.15
CA TRP A 118 9.38 11.55 -10.74
C TRP A 118 8.06 12.25 -10.36
N GLY A 119 7.63 12.06 -9.13
CA GLY A 119 6.42 12.66 -8.60
C GLY A 119 5.26 11.69 -8.49
N SER A 120 4.08 12.23 -8.18
CA SER A 120 2.81 11.50 -8.12
C SER A 120 1.84 12.09 -9.13
N SER A 121 1.08 11.25 -9.81
CA SER A 121 -0.05 11.64 -10.63
C SER A 121 -1.35 11.56 -9.83
N ASN A 122 -2.40 12.20 -10.33
CA ASN A 122 -3.74 12.01 -9.79
C ASN A 122 -4.11 10.52 -9.80
N PRO A 123 -4.81 10.03 -8.77
CA PRO A 123 -5.24 8.64 -8.73
C PRO A 123 -6.16 8.35 -9.91
N TYR A 124 -5.87 7.28 -10.63
CA TYR A 124 -6.69 6.75 -11.70
C TYR A 124 -6.65 5.24 -11.69
N VAL A 125 -7.58 4.62 -12.39
CA VAL A 125 -7.58 3.20 -12.70
C VAL A 125 -7.50 3.02 -14.22
N TYR A 126 -6.99 1.88 -14.66
CA TYR A 126 -6.96 1.55 -16.07
C TYR A 126 -7.26 0.07 -16.30
N PHE A 127 -7.74 -0.23 -17.47
CA PHE A 127 -8.07 -1.58 -17.89
C PHE A 127 -8.14 -1.68 -19.42
N TRP A 128 -8.15 -2.90 -19.92
CA TRP A 128 -8.45 -3.21 -21.32
C TRP A 128 -9.82 -3.83 -21.42
N THR A 129 -10.60 -3.40 -22.40
CA THR A 129 -11.85 -4.08 -22.74
C THR A 129 -11.56 -5.44 -23.37
N THR A 130 -12.54 -6.30 -23.43
CA THR A 130 -12.43 -7.58 -24.16
C THR A 130 -12.19 -7.40 -25.65
N THR A 131 -12.53 -6.22 -26.22
CA THR A 131 -12.25 -5.83 -27.61
C THR A 131 -10.83 -5.26 -27.79
N GLY A 132 -10.02 -5.15 -26.72
CA GLY A 132 -8.64 -4.68 -26.77
C GLY A 132 -8.45 -3.18 -26.60
N GLN A 133 -9.50 -2.41 -26.33
CA GLN A 133 -9.41 -0.98 -26.10
C GLN A 133 -8.83 -0.69 -24.70
N TYR A 134 -7.84 0.19 -24.61
CA TYR A 134 -7.32 0.73 -23.35
C TYR A 134 -8.21 1.85 -22.85
N ILE A 135 -8.59 1.82 -21.59
CA ILE A 135 -9.40 2.85 -20.94
C ILE A 135 -8.71 3.26 -19.64
N GLN A 136 -8.54 4.57 -19.45
CA GLN A 136 -8.11 5.19 -18.22
C GLN A 136 -9.24 6.00 -17.62
N TRP A 137 -9.47 5.83 -16.30
CA TRP A 137 -10.62 6.44 -15.63
C TRP A 137 -10.24 6.92 -14.22
N ASN A 138 -10.70 8.11 -13.85
CA ASN A 138 -10.45 8.71 -12.53
C ASN A 138 -11.73 8.96 -11.72
N GLY A 139 -12.90 8.62 -12.26
CA GLY A 139 -14.19 8.77 -11.60
C GLY A 139 -14.66 7.50 -10.87
N LYS A 140 -15.92 7.50 -10.47
CA LYS A 140 -16.56 6.36 -9.81
C LYS A 140 -16.77 5.21 -10.78
N TYR A 141 -16.64 3.98 -10.28
CA TYR A 141 -16.94 2.78 -11.05
C TYR A 141 -17.46 1.66 -10.17
N LEU A 142 -18.22 0.75 -10.77
CA LEU A 142 -18.61 -0.53 -10.20
C LEU A 142 -17.99 -1.64 -11.05
N TYR A 143 -17.31 -2.59 -10.40
CA TYR A 143 -16.72 -3.76 -11.05
C TYR A 143 -17.38 -5.04 -10.53
N SER A 144 -17.65 -5.99 -11.43
CA SER A 144 -18.18 -7.32 -11.11
C SER A 144 -17.52 -8.38 -11.99
N ASP A 145 -17.38 -9.58 -11.46
CA ASP A 145 -16.97 -10.79 -12.21
C ASP A 145 -18.11 -11.36 -13.07
N LYS A 146 -19.35 -10.90 -12.84
CA LYS A 146 -20.54 -11.32 -13.57
C LYS A 146 -21.28 -10.14 -14.16
N PRO A 147 -21.96 -10.32 -15.31
CA PRO A 147 -22.76 -9.25 -15.88
C PRO A 147 -23.90 -8.86 -14.93
N PHE A 148 -24.16 -7.58 -14.82
CA PHE A 148 -25.27 -7.05 -14.05
C PHE A 148 -26.13 -6.14 -14.94
N ARG A 149 -27.40 -6.01 -14.58
CA ARG A 149 -28.34 -5.13 -15.29
C ARG A 149 -28.40 -3.78 -14.58
N THR A 150 -28.44 -2.73 -15.35
CA THR A 150 -28.72 -1.37 -14.86
C THR A 150 -30.09 -0.96 -15.34
N ASN A 151 -30.89 -0.35 -14.46
CA ASN A 151 -32.20 0.20 -14.83
C ASN A 151 -32.10 1.57 -15.52
N VAL A 152 -30.87 2.08 -15.69
CA VAL A 152 -30.61 3.38 -16.32
C VAL A 152 -29.78 3.14 -17.56
N ALA A 153 -30.22 3.65 -18.69
CA ALA A 153 -29.45 3.58 -19.93
C ALA A 153 -28.15 4.37 -19.76
N PRO A 154 -26.98 3.80 -20.15
CA PRO A 154 -25.74 4.54 -20.15
C PRO A 154 -25.80 5.74 -21.08
N LEU A 155 -25.15 6.83 -20.69
CA LEU A 155 -24.96 7.97 -21.58
C LEU A 155 -24.01 7.52 -22.71
N VAL A 156 -24.53 7.35 -23.91
CA VAL A 156 -23.72 6.91 -25.06
C VAL A 156 -22.87 8.08 -25.53
N ILE A 157 -21.57 8.04 -25.22
CA ILE A 157 -20.60 8.95 -25.85
C ILE A 157 -20.19 8.30 -27.18
N ASN A 158 -20.71 8.81 -28.26
CA ASN A 158 -20.25 8.43 -29.60
C ASN A 158 -18.88 9.09 -29.84
N ILE A 159 -17.81 8.34 -29.63
CA ILE A 159 -16.47 8.74 -30.07
C ILE A 159 -16.41 8.40 -31.56
N LYS A 160 -16.40 9.44 -32.42
CA LYS A 160 -16.14 9.29 -33.85
C LYS A 160 -14.66 9.05 -34.08
#